data_ff66c7000c25f20b856e4621c78dcc48
#
_entry.id   ff66c7000c25f20b856e4621c78dcc48
#
_cell.length_a   1.000
_cell.length_b   1.000
_cell.length_c   1.000
_cell.angle_alpha   90.00
_cell.angle_beta   90.00
_cell.angle_gamma   90.00
#
_symmetry.space_group_name_H-M   'P 1'
#
loop_
_entity.id
_entity.type
_entity.pdbx_description
1 polymer ?
#
loop_
_entity_poly.entity_id
_entity_poly.type
_entity_poly.pdbx_seq_one_letter_code
_entity_poly.pdbx_strand_id
1 'polypeptide(L)'
;MSQTNASSSRVESLAELATAHAQGRNRLENLTPAEAALLRYEWKFWARPDQLAPAGDWGVWLLMTGRGFGKTRAGAQWVIEQAKTPDTKLALVGRIPADGRDVMVGGDSGVLSCSPPGFIPQYIPSQRLISWPNGSQAKLYSSEKPADLRGPNFHTAWVDELAKMDNAQETWDTLVMGVRLPPNPRIMVTTTPRPIPLLKRLMDDPSTHVTHGTIYDNRTNLSEKFFERLIKRYEGTYLGQQELQGLMITDRPGALWT
;
A
#
# COMPACT_ATOMS: atom_id res chain seq x y z
N MET A 1 36.80 -6.59 -2.22
CA MET A 1 36.25 -5.58 -1.31
C MET A 1 35.86 -4.25 -1.98
N SER A 2 35.90 -4.14 -3.30
CA SER A 2 35.72 -2.86 -4.04
C SER A 2 34.34 -2.64 -4.68
N GLN A 3 33.44 -3.63 -4.68
CA GLN A 3 32.13 -3.51 -5.33
C GLN A 3 30.99 -3.05 -4.43
N THR A 4 31.11 -3.17 -3.11
CA THR A 4 30.08 -2.76 -2.14
C THR A 4 30.01 -1.26 -1.91
N ASN A 5 31.12 -0.52 -2.01
CA ASN A 5 31.13 0.93 -1.84
C ASN A 5 30.55 1.71 -3.02
N ALA A 6 30.67 1.20 -4.24
CA ALA A 6 30.14 1.86 -5.44
C ALA A 6 28.61 1.79 -5.54
N SER A 7 27.99 0.74 -5.01
CA SER A 7 26.52 0.62 -4.98
C SER A 7 25.87 1.52 -3.93
N SER A 8 26.49 1.66 -2.76
CA SER A 8 25.97 2.53 -1.68
C SER A 8 26.00 4.01 -2.06
N SER A 9 27.07 4.51 -2.64
CA SER A 9 27.17 5.91 -3.08
C SER A 9 26.21 6.25 -4.25
N ARG A 10 25.87 5.25 -5.10
CA ARG A 10 24.90 5.44 -6.20
C ARG A 10 23.45 5.46 -5.72
N VAL A 11 23.12 4.68 -4.71
CA VAL A 11 21.77 4.70 -4.09
C VAL A 11 21.51 6.03 -3.38
N GLU A 12 22.52 6.60 -2.72
CA GLU A 12 22.44 7.94 -2.15
C GLU A 12 22.20 9.00 -3.24
N SER A 13 22.85 8.90 -4.38
CA SER A 13 22.65 9.86 -5.49
C SER A 13 21.25 9.80 -6.11
N LEU A 14 20.62 8.63 -6.18
CA LEU A 14 19.23 8.49 -6.69
C LEU A 14 18.20 9.04 -5.70
N ALA A 15 18.41 8.86 -4.42
CA ALA A 15 17.57 9.45 -3.37
C ALA A 15 17.70 10.99 -3.35
N GLU A 16 18.89 11.51 -3.58
CA GLU A 16 19.13 12.96 -3.75
C GLU A 16 18.46 13.52 -5.00
N LEU A 17 18.48 12.77 -6.12
CA LEU A 17 17.77 13.13 -7.35
C LEU A 17 16.26 13.15 -7.15
N ALA A 18 15.71 12.16 -6.44
CA ALA A 18 14.30 12.12 -6.08
C ALA A 18 13.90 13.33 -5.22
N THR A 19 14.74 13.66 -4.25
CA THR A 19 14.54 14.83 -3.38
C THR A 19 14.63 16.14 -4.17
N ALA A 20 15.61 16.25 -5.09
CA ALA A 20 15.78 17.41 -5.95
C ALA A 20 14.61 17.60 -6.92
N HIS A 21 14.06 16.50 -7.46
CA HIS A 21 12.87 16.53 -8.33
C HIS A 21 11.63 16.98 -7.57
N ALA A 22 11.39 16.44 -6.37
CA ALA A 22 10.30 16.85 -5.49
C ALA A 22 10.39 18.35 -5.11
N GLN A 23 11.59 18.93 -5.15
CA GLN A 23 11.86 20.37 -4.93
C GLN A 23 11.85 21.19 -6.23
N GLY A 24 11.39 20.64 -7.37
CA GLY A 24 11.32 21.32 -8.66
C GLY A 24 12.67 21.52 -9.36
N ARG A 25 13.74 20.89 -8.88
CA ARG A 25 15.09 20.97 -9.50
C ARG A 25 15.27 19.80 -10.48
N ASN A 26 15.17 20.09 -11.78
CA ASN A 26 15.32 19.08 -12.83
C ASN A 26 16.82 18.73 -13.04
N ARG A 27 17.22 17.49 -12.69
CA ARG A 27 18.56 16.94 -12.90
C ARG A 27 18.54 15.65 -13.74
N LEU A 28 17.47 15.41 -14.48
CA LEU A 28 17.27 14.15 -15.23
C LEU A 28 18.08 14.07 -16.52
N GLU A 29 18.58 15.21 -17.01
CA GLU A 29 19.24 15.30 -18.34
C GLU A 29 20.58 14.58 -18.43
N ASN A 30 21.20 14.21 -17.30
CA ASN A 30 22.53 13.60 -17.23
C ASN A 30 22.53 12.15 -16.69
N LEU A 31 21.36 11.47 -16.67
CA LEU A 31 21.29 10.10 -16.19
C LEU A 31 21.90 9.13 -17.22
N THR A 32 22.75 8.25 -16.73
CA THR A 32 23.15 7.07 -17.52
C THR A 32 21.97 6.10 -17.70
N PRO A 33 22.00 5.25 -18.76
CA PRO A 33 20.94 4.24 -18.92
C PRO A 33 20.76 3.33 -17.71
N ALA A 34 21.83 3.03 -16.98
CA ALA A 34 21.78 2.23 -15.76
C ALA A 34 21.08 2.97 -14.60
N GLU A 35 21.35 4.25 -14.41
CA GLU A 35 20.70 5.09 -13.41
C GLU A 35 19.22 5.31 -13.74
N ALA A 36 18.90 5.53 -15.03
CA ALA A 36 17.51 5.64 -15.47
C ALA A 36 16.73 4.34 -15.23
N ALA A 37 17.36 3.17 -15.43
CA ALA A 37 16.74 1.88 -15.12
C ALA A 37 16.49 1.68 -13.62
N LEU A 38 17.40 2.14 -12.76
CA LEU A 38 17.22 2.09 -11.30
C LEU A 38 16.17 3.10 -10.80
N LEU A 39 16.09 4.27 -11.42
CA LEU A 39 15.13 5.30 -11.07
C LEU A 39 13.67 4.82 -11.18
N ARG A 40 13.38 3.84 -12.04
CA ARG A 40 12.04 3.20 -12.12
C ARG A 40 11.59 2.58 -10.81
N TYR A 41 12.52 2.18 -9.95
CA TYR A 41 12.24 1.54 -8.68
C TYR A 41 12.40 2.49 -7.48
N GLU A 42 12.81 3.75 -7.73
CA GLU A 42 12.89 4.75 -6.66
C GLU A 42 11.49 5.32 -6.38
N TRP A 43 10.80 4.69 -5.43
CA TRP A 43 9.41 5.02 -5.13
C TRP A 43 9.20 6.49 -4.74
N LYS A 44 10.11 7.07 -3.97
CA LYS A 44 10.02 8.49 -3.54
C LYS A 44 10.06 9.46 -4.70
N PHE A 45 10.64 9.07 -5.84
CA PHE A 45 10.65 9.85 -7.06
C PHE A 45 9.28 9.87 -7.76
N TRP A 46 8.58 8.73 -7.76
CA TRP A 46 7.32 8.55 -8.50
C TRP A 46 6.08 8.77 -7.67
N ALA A 47 6.19 8.64 -6.36
CA ALA A 47 5.07 8.75 -5.45
C ALA A 47 4.58 10.19 -5.34
N ARG A 48 3.28 10.35 -5.30
CA ARG A 48 2.69 11.58 -4.80
C ARG A 48 2.85 11.62 -3.27
N PRO A 49 2.87 12.82 -2.64
CA PRO A 49 3.01 12.93 -1.17
C PRO A 49 2.03 12.04 -0.41
N ASP A 50 0.78 11.96 -0.85
CA ASP A 50 -0.29 11.17 -0.23
C ASP A 50 -0.14 9.64 -0.41
N GLN A 51 0.84 9.19 -1.18
CA GLN A 51 1.19 7.78 -1.35
C GLN A 51 2.42 7.38 -0.51
N LEU A 52 3.06 8.33 0.14
CA LEU A 52 4.18 8.08 1.04
C LEU A 52 3.68 7.91 2.47
N ALA A 53 4.36 7.03 3.22
CA ALA A 53 4.04 6.85 4.63
C ALA A 53 4.16 8.17 5.38
N PRO A 54 3.20 8.51 6.24
CA PRO A 54 3.24 9.75 7.00
C PRO A 54 4.45 9.81 7.93
N ALA A 55 4.93 11.02 8.17
CA ALA A 55 5.96 11.25 9.16
C ALA A 55 5.39 11.16 10.59
N GLY A 56 6.27 10.98 11.58
CA GLY A 56 5.90 10.98 12.99
C GLY A 56 5.50 9.62 13.53
N ASP A 57 4.83 9.66 14.67
CA ASP A 57 4.38 8.46 15.39
C ASP A 57 2.91 8.18 15.09
N TRP A 58 2.64 6.97 14.62
CA TRP A 58 1.30 6.47 14.29
C TRP A 58 1.29 4.94 14.36
N GLY A 59 0.18 4.37 14.77
CA GLY A 59 -0.02 2.92 14.81
C GLY A 59 -0.65 2.38 13.53
N VAL A 60 -1.56 3.15 12.94
CA VAL A 60 -2.29 2.79 11.72
C VAL A 60 -2.17 3.90 10.68
N TRP A 61 -1.81 3.52 9.45
CA TRP A 61 -1.94 4.39 8.29
C TRP A 61 -3.12 3.93 7.44
N LEU A 62 -4.20 4.69 7.47
CA LEU A 62 -5.43 4.43 6.71
C LEU A 62 -5.41 5.23 5.40
N LEU A 63 -5.02 4.58 4.31
CA LEU A 63 -5.08 5.14 2.96
C LEU A 63 -6.47 4.87 2.36
N MET A 64 -7.39 5.79 2.61
CA MET A 64 -8.80 5.70 2.21
C MET A 64 -9.05 6.57 0.99
N THR A 65 -9.08 5.98 -0.20
CA THR A 65 -9.09 6.73 -1.46
C THR A 65 -10.00 6.10 -2.50
N GLY A 66 -10.32 6.85 -3.54
CA GLY A 66 -11.08 6.38 -4.68
C GLY A 66 -10.35 5.29 -5.48
N ARG A 67 -11.10 4.67 -6.41
CA ARG A 67 -10.55 3.71 -7.38
C ARG A 67 -9.54 4.42 -8.30
N GLY A 68 -8.47 3.70 -8.69
CA GLY A 68 -7.47 4.26 -9.60
C GLY A 68 -6.47 5.21 -8.94
N PHE A 69 -6.58 5.52 -7.64
CA PHE A 69 -5.61 6.34 -6.92
C PHE A 69 -4.20 5.74 -6.86
N GLY A 70 -4.07 4.41 -6.89
CA GLY A 70 -2.78 3.71 -6.75
C GLY A 70 -2.55 3.15 -5.34
N LYS A 71 -3.61 2.78 -4.62
CA LYS A 71 -3.57 2.17 -3.27
C LYS A 71 -2.66 0.94 -3.21
N THR A 72 -2.88 -0.01 -4.10
CA THR A 72 -2.12 -1.26 -4.14
C THR A 72 -0.63 -1.01 -4.37
N ARG A 73 -0.28 -0.05 -5.25
CA ARG A 73 1.12 0.35 -5.48
C ARG A 73 1.74 0.95 -4.22
N ALA A 74 1.03 1.84 -3.53
CA ALA A 74 1.49 2.42 -2.27
C ALA A 74 1.70 1.34 -1.19
N GLY A 75 0.75 0.38 -1.07
CA GLY A 75 0.85 -0.75 -0.14
C GLY A 75 2.06 -1.65 -0.44
N ALA A 76 2.25 -2.03 -1.70
CA ALA A 76 3.38 -2.85 -2.10
C ALA A 76 4.72 -2.16 -1.84
N GLN A 77 4.84 -0.87 -2.17
CA GLN A 77 6.05 -0.09 -1.91
C GLN A 77 6.33 0.09 -0.42
N TRP A 78 5.29 0.29 0.39
CA TRP A 78 5.44 0.34 1.83
C TRP A 78 5.94 -0.99 2.41
N VAL A 79 5.40 -2.12 1.94
CA VAL A 79 5.87 -3.47 2.33
C VAL A 79 7.33 -3.67 1.97
N ILE A 80 7.75 -3.29 0.76
CA ILE A 80 9.14 -3.38 0.31
C ILE A 80 10.05 -2.53 1.20
N GLU A 81 9.63 -1.32 1.55
CA GLU A 81 10.41 -0.44 2.44
C GLU A 81 10.57 -1.04 3.84
N GLN A 82 9.49 -1.60 4.42
CA GLN A 82 9.57 -2.30 5.71
C GLN A 82 10.50 -3.52 5.64
N ALA A 83 10.44 -4.27 4.54
CA ALA A 83 11.26 -5.47 4.35
C ALA A 83 12.76 -5.17 4.20
N LYS A 84 13.19 -3.93 3.94
CA LYS A 84 14.62 -3.54 3.92
C LYS A 84 15.30 -3.71 5.27
N THR A 85 14.57 -3.59 6.38
CA THR A 85 15.06 -3.95 7.70
C THR A 85 15.18 -5.48 7.77
N PRO A 86 16.39 -6.04 8.02
CA PRO A 86 16.58 -7.49 8.05
C PRO A 86 15.66 -8.20 9.05
N ASP A 87 15.30 -9.44 8.74
CA ASP A 87 14.50 -10.34 9.56
C ASP A 87 13.10 -9.80 9.94
N THR A 88 12.61 -8.82 9.16
CA THR A 88 11.25 -8.26 9.37
C THR A 88 10.19 -9.29 9.03
N LYS A 89 9.22 -9.48 9.92
CA LYS A 89 8.04 -10.34 9.73
C LYS A 89 6.82 -9.49 9.44
N LEU A 90 6.23 -9.71 8.26
CA LEU A 90 5.09 -8.95 7.78
C LEU A 90 3.86 -9.86 7.59
N ALA A 91 2.67 -9.31 7.82
CA ALA A 91 1.41 -9.92 7.40
C ALA A 91 0.85 -9.15 6.20
N LEU A 92 0.46 -9.85 5.14
CA LEU A 92 -0.32 -9.31 4.03
C LEU A 92 -1.72 -9.90 4.10
N VAL A 93 -2.72 -9.07 4.28
CA VAL A 93 -4.11 -9.54 4.51
C VAL A 93 -4.99 -9.03 3.38
N GLY A 94 -5.45 -9.96 2.53
CA GLY A 94 -6.43 -9.69 1.48
C GLY A 94 -7.83 -10.14 1.88
N ARG A 95 -8.84 -9.77 1.09
CA ARG A 95 -10.22 -10.22 1.32
C ARG A 95 -10.34 -11.73 1.17
N ILE A 96 -9.83 -12.27 0.06
CA ILE A 96 -9.77 -13.70 -0.25
C ILE A 96 -8.33 -14.10 -0.59
N PRO A 97 -7.96 -15.39 -0.56
CA PRO A 97 -6.60 -15.83 -0.88
C PRO A 97 -6.11 -15.42 -2.28
N ALA A 98 -7.02 -15.34 -3.25
CA ALA A 98 -6.70 -14.92 -4.61
C ALA A 98 -6.29 -13.44 -4.66
N ASP A 99 -6.95 -12.55 -3.91
CA ASP A 99 -6.59 -11.13 -3.84
C ASP A 99 -5.15 -10.97 -3.33
N GLY A 100 -4.77 -11.74 -2.30
CA GLY A 100 -3.40 -11.75 -1.80
C GLY A 100 -2.39 -12.19 -2.87
N ARG A 101 -2.66 -13.31 -3.54
CA ARG A 101 -1.75 -13.87 -4.55
C ARG A 101 -1.69 -13.02 -5.82
N ASP A 102 -2.83 -12.68 -6.40
CA ASP A 102 -2.92 -12.15 -7.76
C ASP A 102 -2.85 -10.62 -7.80
N VAL A 103 -3.17 -9.94 -6.69
CA VAL A 103 -3.14 -8.48 -6.59
C VAL A 103 -1.97 -8.01 -5.74
N MET A 104 -1.89 -8.44 -4.46
CA MET A 104 -0.87 -7.91 -3.55
C MET A 104 0.54 -8.41 -3.89
N VAL A 105 0.69 -9.65 -4.37
CA VAL A 105 1.99 -10.26 -4.69
C VAL A 105 2.31 -10.15 -6.16
N GLY A 106 1.53 -10.78 -7.03
CA GLY A 106 1.83 -11.00 -8.46
C GLY A 106 1.26 -9.95 -9.40
N GLY A 107 0.44 -9.02 -8.94
CA GLY A 107 -0.17 -7.99 -9.78
C GLY A 107 0.87 -6.98 -10.31
N ASP A 108 0.49 -6.20 -11.34
CA ASP A 108 1.36 -5.16 -11.93
C ASP A 108 1.82 -4.10 -10.91
N SER A 109 1.02 -3.88 -9.88
CA SER A 109 1.32 -3.00 -8.73
C SER A 109 1.62 -3.79 -7.46
N GLY A 110 1.83 -5.09 -7.56
CA GLY A 110 2.13 -5.98 -6.44
C GLY A 110 3.61 -5.97 -6.03
N VAL A 111 3.90 -6.66 -4.93
CA VAL A 111 5.25 -6.67 -4.32
C VAL A 111 6.33 -7.14 -5.30
N LEU A 112 6.09 -8.21 -6.07
CA LEU A 112 7.09 -8.73 -7.01
C LEU A 112 7.42 -7.72 -8.11
N SER A 113 6.41 -7.13 -8.74
CA SER A 113 6.57 -6.17 -9.84
C SER A 113 7.18 -4.84 -9.39
N CYS A 114 7.01 -4.49 -8.12
CA CYS A 114 7.51 -3.26 -7.52
C CYS A 114 8.91 -3.37 -6.94
N SER A 115 9.42 -4.59 -6.73
CA SER A 115 10.71 -4.82 -6.08
C SER A 115 11.88 -4.47 -7.01
N PRO A 116 12.90 -3.74 -6.51
CA PRO A 116 14.08 -3.38 -7.30
C PRO A 116 14.93 -4.61 -7.61
N PRO A 117 15.69 -4.61 -8.73
CA PRO A 117 16.48 -5.77 -9.19
C PRO A 117 17.45 -6.36 -8.17
N GLY A 118 17.99 -5.53 -7.26
CA GLY A 118 18.89 -5.98 -6.17
C GLY A 118 18.17 -6.49 -4.92
N PHE A 119 16.82 -6.42 -4.89
CA PHE A 119 16.03 -6.77 -3.70
C PHE A 119 14.71 -7.47 -4.06
N ILE A 120 14.75 -8.32 -5.09
CA ILE A 120 13.59 -9.10 -5.54
C ILE A 120 13.37 -10.25 -4.56
N PRO A 121 12.18 -10.38 -3.96
CA PRO A 121 11.87 -11.51 -3.11
C PRO A 121 11.45 -12.73 -3.92
N GLN A 122 11.58 -13.91 -3.31
CA GLN A 122 11.03 -15.16 -3.79
C GLN A 122 9.61 -15.35 -3.23
N TYR A 123 8.64 -15.63 -4.09
CA TYR A 123 7.32 -16.08 -3.65
C TYR A 123 7.23 -17.60 -3.63
N ILE A 124 6.80 -18.19 -2.52
CA ILE A 124 6.63 -19.62 -2.29
C ILE A 124 5.11 -19.90 -2.13
N PRO A 125 4.41 -20.25 -3.22
CA PRO A 125 2.94 -20.37 -3.21
C PRO A 125 2.41 -21.39 -2.20
N SER A 126 3.07 -22.55 -2.04
CA SER A 126 2.66 -23.61 -1.12
C SER A 126 2.65 -23.19 0.35
N GLN A 127 3.49 -22.19 0.70
CA GLN A 127 3.57 -21.63 2.04
C GLN A 127 2.84 -20.28 2.17
N ARG A 128 2.35 -19.73 1.05
CA ARG A 128 1.82 -18.34 0.95
C ARG A 128 2.83 -17.33 1.50
N LEU A 129 4.10 -17.49 1.17
CA LEU A 129 5.23 -16.78 1.77
C LEU A 129 6.02 -16.03 0.70
N ILE A 130 6.32 -14.77 0.98
CA ILE A 130 7.31 -13.97 0.26
C ILE A 130 8.57 -13.92 1.15
N SER A 131 9.75 -14.19 0.59
CA SER A 131 11.02 -14.18 1.32
C SER A 131 12.06 -13.33 0.60
N TRP A 132 12.63 -12.36 1.30
CA TRP A 132 13.70 -11.49 0.79
C TRP A 132 15.09 -12.04 1.13
N PRO A 133 16.13 -11.63 0.37
CA PRO A 133 17.50 -12.10 0.58
C PRO A 133 18.09 -11.76 1.97
N ASN A 134 17.54 -10.74 2.65
CA ASN A 134 17.99 -10.30 3.98
C ASN A 134 17.27 -10.98 5.15
N GLY A 135 16.54 -12.08 4.91
CA GLY A 135 15.82 -12.83 5.93
C GLY A 135 14.39 -12.32 6.22
N SER A 136 14.01 -11.15 5.68
CA SER A 136 12.66 -10.63 5.85
C SER A 136 11.63 -11.50 5.15
N GLN A 137 10.43 -11.62 5.74
CA GLN A 137 9.37 -12.48 5.26
C GLN A 137 8.01 -11.82 5.36
N ALA A 138 7.18 -11.96 4.33
CA ALA A 138 5.78 -11.57 4.37
C ALA A 138 4.88 -12.78 4.09
N LYS A 139 3.95 -13.07 5.00
CA LYS A 139 3.00 -14.16 4.86
C LYS A 139 1.62 -13.65 4.49
N LEU A 140 0.97 -14.34 3.55
CA LEU A 140 -0.36 -14.00 3.06
C LEU A 140 -1.44 -14.64 3.93
N TYR A 141 -2.43 -13.82 4.27
CA TYR A 141 -3.65 -14.19 5.00
C TYR A 141 -4.88 -13.69 4.26
N SER A 142 -6.05 -14.19 4.63
CA SER A 142 -7.32 -13.71 4.10
C SER A 142 -8.36 -13.53 5.20
N SER A 143 -9.29 -12.62 4.97
CA SER A 143 -10.41 -12.40 5.89
C SER A 143 -11.44 -13.55 5.90
N GLU A 144 -11.34 -14.51 4.99
CA GLU A 144 -12.16 -15.73 5.04
C GLU A 144 -11.77 -16.64 6.21
N LYS A 145 -10.50 -16.55 6.69
CA LYS A 145 -9.98 -17.34 7.80
C LYS A 145 -9.23 -16.49 8.81
N PRO A 146 -9.92 -15.64 9.58
CA PRO A 146 -9.28 -14.77 10.57
C PRO A 146 -8.45 -15.54 11.60
N ALA A 147 -8.86 -16.78 11.91
CA ALA A 147 -8.16 -17.64 12.86
C ALA A 147 -6.71 -17.96 12.46
N ASP A 148 -6.35 -17.93 11.15
CA ASP A 148 -4.97 -18.16 10.69
C ASP A 148 -4.01 -17.05 11.16
N LEU A 149 -4.53 -15.89 11.56
CA LEU A 149 -3.75 -14.77 12.14
C LEU A 149 -3.43 -15.00 13.64
N ARG A 150 -4.03 -15.99 14.30
CA ARG A 150 -3.75 -16.33 15.70
C ARG A 150 -2.44 -17.09 15.81
N GLY A 151 -1.57 -16.66 16.71
CA GLY A 151 -0.28 -17.30 17.00
C GLY A 151 0.94 -16.60 16.38
N PRO A 152 0.96 -16.28 15.06
CA PRO A 152 2.07 -15.54 14.49
C PRO A 152 2.22 -14.13 15.09
N ASN A 153 3.47 -13.62 15.10
CA ASN A 153 3.78 -12.25 15.50
C ASN A 153 4.45 -11.51 14.37
N PHE A 154 4.09 -10.24 14.21
CA PHE A 154 4.53 -9.40 13.10
C PHE A 154 5.12 -8.09 13.61
N HIS A 155 6.08 -7.54 12.86
CA HIS A 155 6.55 -6.16 13.02
C HIS A 155 5.55 -5.20 12.37
N THR A 156 4.96 -5.60 11.25
CA THR A 156 4.05 -4.75 10.50
C THR A 156 3.06 -5.57 9.66
N ALA A 157 1.98 -4.93 9.23
CA ALA A 157 0.98 -5.58 8.39
C ALA A 157 0.42 -4.61 7.34
N TRP A 158 0.11 -5.15 6.15
CA TRP A 158 -0.68 -4.46 5.14
C TRP A 158 -2.00 -5.18 4.94
N VAL A 159 -3.11 -4.45 5.14
CA VAL A 159 -4.48 -4.91 4.94
C VAL A 159 -5.05 -4.23 3.71
N ASP A 160 -5.33 -4.99 2.64
CA ASP A 160 -5.87 -4.43 1.40
C ASP A 160 -7.39 -4.61 1.31
N GLU A 161 -8.08 -3.53 0.93
CA GLU A 161 -9.54 -3.45 0.75
C GLU A 161 -10.34 -3.84 2.02
N LEU A 162 -9.89 -3.36 3.20
CA LEU A 162 -10.51 -3.66 4.51
C LEU A 162 -12.04 -3.52 4.51
N ALA A 163 -12.57 -2.45 3.91
CA ALA A 163 -14.00 -2.17 3.91
C ALA A 163 -14.83 -3.13 3.02
N LYS A 164 -14.17 -4.01 2.25
CA LYS A 164 -14.82 -5.04 1.43
C LYS A 164 -14.77 -6.43 2.07
N MET A 165 -14.11 -6.57 3.21
CA MET A 165 -13.97 -7.86 3.91
C MET A 165 -15.26 -8.23 4.62
N ASP A 166 -15.73 -9.47 4.43
CA ASP A 166 -16.93 -9.96 5.10
C ASP A 166 -16.71 -10.13 6.61
N ASN A 167 -15.50 -10.57 7.04
CA ASN A 167 -15.11 -10.73 8.44
C ASN A 167 -14.13 -9.61 8.88
N ALA A 168 -14.35 -8.36 8.45
CA ALA A 168 -13.43 -7.25 8.70
C ALA A 168 -13.10 -7.07 10.18
N GLN A 169 -14.12 -7.12 11.05
CA GLN A 169 -13.94 -6.92 12.49
C GLN A 169 -13.07 -8.01 13.12
N GLU A 170 -13.42 -9.30 12.92
CA GLU A 170 -12.67 -10.41 13.51
C GLU A 170 -11.23 -10.46 12.97
N THR A 171 -11.06 -10.21 11.66
CA THR A 171 -9.75 -10.12 11.02
C THR A 171 -8.90 -9.05 11.66
N TRP A 172 -9.45 -7.85 11.85
CA TRP A 172 -8.78 -6.73 12.47
C TRP A 172 -8.37 -7.01 13.91
N ASP A 173 -9.32 -7.47 14.74
CA ASP A 173 -9.08 -7.74 16.16
C ASP A 173 -8.00 -8.81 16.35
N THR A 174 -7.99 -9.84 15.49
CA THR A 174 -6.97 -10.89 15.54
C THR A 174 -5.61 -10.38 15.08
N LEU A 175 -5.58 -9.59 14.00
CA LEU A 175 -4.34 -9.03 13.44
C LEU A 175 -3.63 -8.10 14.41
N VAL A 176 -4.36 -7.17 15.03
CA VAL A 176 -3.79 -6.20 15.98
C VAL A 176 -3.07 -6.89 17.14
N MET A 177 -3.61 -8.01 17.64
CA MET A 177 -2.95 -8.79 18.68
C MET A 177 -1.62 -9.41 18.20
N GLY A 178 -1.48 -9.68 16.90
CA GLY A 178 -0.29 -10.25 16.29
C GLY A 178 0.77 -9.20 15.89
N VAL A 179 0.38 -7.97 15.60
CA VAL A 179 1.30 -6.88 15.22
C VAL A 179 1.86 -6.22 16.47
N ARG A 180 2.94 -6.79 17.02
CA ARG A 180 3.50 -6.41 18.32
C ARG A 180 5.01 -6.49 18.43
N LEU A 181 5.72 -6.89 17.37
CA LEU A 181 7.17 -7.00 17.42
C LEU A 181 7.83 -5.62 17.39
N PRO A 182 8.85 -5.38 18.25
CA PRO A 182 9.58 -4.12 18.26
C PRO A 182 10.41 -3.92 16.99
N PRO A 183 10.93 -2.71 16.70
CA PRO A 183 10.83 -1.54 17.58
C PRO A 183 9.55 -0.72 17.40
N ASN A 184 8.83 -0.85 16.28
CA ASN A 184 7.73 0.04 15.96
C ASN A 184 6.65 -0.70 15.16
N PRO A 185 5.75 -1.44 15.83
CA PRO A 185 4.69 -2.17 15.18
C PRO A 185 3.68 -1.21 14.52
N ARG A 186 3.44 -1.39 13.22
CA ARG A 186 2.58 -0.52 12.40
C ARG A 186 1.71 -1.32 11.45
N ILE A 187 0.53 -0.78 11.15
CA ILE A 187 -0.40 -1.37 10.19
C ILE A 187 -0.73 -0.34 9.11
N MET A 188 -0.56 -0.71 7.84
CA MET A 188 -1.11 0.02 6.72
C MET A 188 -2.43 -0.60 6.28
N VAL A 189 -3.44 0.22 6.12
CA VAL A 189 -4.75 -0.17 5.59
C VAL A 189 -5.01 0.58 4.30
N THR A 190 -5.27 -0.16 3.23
CA THR A 190 -5.71 0.41 1.95
C THR A 190 -7.17 0.04 1.72
N THR A 191 -8.03 1.01 1.41
CA THR A 191 -9.44 0.72 1.14
C THR A 191 -10.13 1.81 0.33
N THR A 192 -11.13 1.41 -0.44
CA THR A 192 -12.17 2.34 -0.90
C THR A 192 -13.17 2.53 0.24
N PRO A 193 -13.61 3.75 0.56
CA PRO A 193 -14.48 4.00 1.71
C PRO A 193 -15.82 3.28 1.58
N ARG A 194 -16.24 2.66 2.67
CA ARG A 194 -17.58 2.11 2.88
C ARG A 194 -17.97 2.35 4.33
N PRO A 195 -19.24 2.63 4.63
CA PRO A 195 -19.68 3.00 5.98
C PRO A 195 -19.79 1.78 6.91
N ILE A 196 -18.70 1.04 7.09
CA ILE A 196 -18.63 -0.05 8.06
C ILE A 196 -18.19 0.49 9.43
N PRO A 197 -18.70 -0.06 10.55
CA PRO A 197 -18.38 0.42 11.90
C PRO A 197 -16.88 0.43 12.22
N LEU A 198 -16.15 -0.58 11.76
CA LEU A 198 -14.71 -0.66 11.95
C LEU A 198 -13.97 0.52 11.30
N LEU A 199 -14.32 0.89 10.07
CA LEU A 199 -13.65 1.98 9.36
C LEU A 199 -13.90 3.32 10.07
N LYS A 200 -15.12 3.56 10.58
CA LYS A 200 -15.43 4.75 11.38
C LYS A 200 -14.56 4.81 12.64
N ARG A 201 -14.47 3.72 13.40
CA ARG A 201 -13.60 3.66 14.60
C ARG A 201 -12.13 3.93 14.28
N LEU A 202 -11.61 3.38 13.19
CA LEU A 202 -10.24 3.64 12.77
C LEU A 202 -10.01 5.12 12.43
N MET A 203 -10.99 5.78 11.82
CA MET A 203 -10.89 7.22 11.52
C MET A 203 -10.93 8.08 12.77
N ASP A 204 -11.63 7.65 13.81
CA ASP A 204 -11.78 8.37 15.08
C ASP A 204 -10.61 8.09 16.06
N ASP A 205 -9.76 7.09 15.76
CA ASP A 205 -8.63 6.71 16.61
C ASP A 205 -7.45 7.70 16.43
N PRO A 206 -6.99 8.37 17.51
CA PRO A 206 -5.91 9.35 17.45
C PRO A 206 -4.56 8.76 17.01
N SER A 207 -4.35 7.45 17.11
CA SER A 207 -3.16 6.77 16.60
C SER A 207 -3.24 6.43 15.11
N THR A 208 -4.37 6.71 14.46
CA THR A 208 -4.58 6.50 13.04
C THR A 208 -4.30 7.76 12.24
N HIS A 209 -3.37 7.67 11.30
CA HIS A 209 -3.18 8.69 10.28
C HIS A 209 -4.06 8.37 9.07
N VAL A 210 -5.03 9.24 8.77
CA VAL A 210 -5.94 9.07 7.62
C VAL A 210 -5.45 9.90 6.45
N THR A 211 -5.24 9.23 5.31
CA THR A 211 -4.92 9.88 4.03
C THR A 211 -6.09 9.69 3.07
N HIS A 212 -6.56 10.78 2.50
CA HIS A 212 -7.60 10.79 1.48
C HIS A 212 -7.01 11.01 0.09
N GLY A 213 -7.75 10.57 -0.93
CA GLY A 213 -7.36 10.82 -2.32
C GLY A 213 -8.42 10.38 -3.31
N THR A 214 -8.35 10.93 -4.50
CA THR A 214 -9.34 10.79 -5.54
C THR A 214 -8.72 10.14 -6.79
N ILE A 215 -9.56 9.71 -7.73
CA ILE A 215 -9.08 9.27 -9.05
C ILE A 215 -8.40 10.41 -9.82
N TYR A 216 -8.80 11.66 -9.57
CA TYR A 216 -8.27 12.84 -10.26
C TYR A 216 -6.80 13.08 -9.93
N ASP A 217 -6.37 12.76 -8.71
CA ASP A 217 -4.97 12.88 -8.26
C ASP A 217 -4.02 11.96 -9.04
N ASN A 218 -4.56 10.91 -9.67
CA ASN A 218 -3.77 9.94 -10.44
C ASN A 218 -4.05 10.00 -11.94
N ARG A 219 -4.72 11.05 -12.44
CA ARG A 219 -5.16 11.15 -13.83
C ARG A 219 -4.03 10.89 -14.84
N THR A 220 -2.84 11.42 -14.60
CA THR A 220 -1.68 11.30 -15.49
C THR A 220 -1.19 9.86 -15.68
N ASN A 221 -1.48 8.96 -14.74
CA ASN A 221 -1.08 7.55 -14.78
C ASN A 221 -2.22 6.62 -15.26
N LEU A 222 -3.39 7.18 -15.57
CA LEU A 222 -4.54 6.42 -16.05
C LEU A 222 -4.73 6.66 -17.55
N SER A 223 -5.12 5.62 -18.29
CA SER A 223 -5.47 5.81 -19.69
C SER A 223 -6.67 6.75 -19.81
N GLU A 224 -6.63 7.68 -20.75
CA GLU A 224 -7.68 8.68 -20.95
C GLU A 224 -9.05 8.02 -21.16
N LYS A 225 -9.11 6.99 -22.01
CA LYS A 225 -10.34 6.22 -22.27
C LYS A 225 -10.91 5.54 -21.01
N PHE A 226 -10.05 5.06 -20.10
CA PHE A 226 -10.50 4.48 -18.84
C PHE A 226 -11.07 5.56 -17.91
N PHE A 227 -10.35 6.67 -17.79
CA PHE A 227 -10.76 7.81 -16.96
C PHE A 227 -12.10 8.38 -17.43
N GLU A 228 -12.23 8.74 -18.72
CA GLU A 228 -13.49 9.26 -19.30
C GLU A 228 -14.67 8.31 -19.11
N ARG A 229 -14.47 7.00 -19.30
CA ARG A 229 -15.52 6.00 -19.10
C ARG A 229 -16.02 5.97 -17.66
N LEU A 230 -15.12 6.07 -16.69
CA LEU A 230 -15.50 6.09 -15.27
C LEU A 230 -16.23 7.39 -14.93
N ILE A 231 -15.71 8.54 -15.35
CA ILE A 231 -16.34 9.83 -15.10
C ILE A 231 -17.74 9.84 -15.72
N LYS A 232 -17.88 9.54 -17.00
CA LYS A 232 -19.18 9.51 -17.70
C LYS A 232 -20.21 8.61 -17.00
N ARG A 233 -19.75 7.51 -16.38
CA ARG A 233 -20.66 6.53 -15.77
C ARG A 233 -21.05 6.89 -14.33
N TYR A 234 -20.14 7.49 -13.56
CA TYR A 234 -20.28 7.61 -12.13
C TYR A 234 -20.29 9.04 -11.59
N GLU A 235 -19.81 10.04 -12.36
CA GLU A 235 -19.81 11.44 -11.91
C GLU A 235 -21.22 11.90 -11.56
N GLY A 236 -21.35 12.63 -10.45
CA GLY A 236 -22.64 13.09 -9.93
C GLY A 236 -23.49 12.03 -9.23
N THR A 237 -23.05 10.77 -9.20
CA THR A 237 -23.75 9.70 -8.48
C THR A 237 -23.14 9.46 -7.09
N TYR A 238 -23.91 8.89 -6.17
CA TYR A 238 -23.39 8.45 -4.85
C TYR A 238 -22.23 7.47 -4.98
N LEU A 239 -22.34 6.52 -5.90
CA LEU A 239 -21.27 5.58 -6.18
C LEU A 239 -20.02 6.30 -6.70
N GLY A 240 -20.19 7.37 -7.50
CA GLY A 240 -19.09 8.21 -7.95
C GLY A 240 -18.42 8.97 -6.83
N GLN A 241 -19.17 9.50 -5.89
CA GLN A 241 -18.56 10.14 -4.70
C GLN A 241 -17.70 9.15 -3.90
N GLN A 242 -18.17 7.93 -3.73
CA GLN A 242 -17.43 6.89 -3.03
C GLN A 242 -16.25 6.34 -3.85
N GLU A 243 -16.48 5.93 -5.09
CA GLU A 243 -15.48 5.22 -5.92
C GLU A 243 -14.50 6.17 -6.61
N LEU A 244 -14.92 7.40 -6.98
CA LEU A 244 -14.05 8.35 -7.65
C LEU A 244 -13.41 9.35 -6.70
N GLN A 245 -14.20 9.89 -5.77
CA GLN A 245 -13.74 10.94 -4.85
C GLN A 245 -13.23 10.39 -3.52
N GLY A 246 -13.42 9.10 -3.24
CA GLY A 246 -12.98 8.49 -1.98
C GLY A 246 -13.73 8.99 -0.75
N LEU A 247 -14.97 9.45 -0.91
CA LEU A 247 -15.79 9.95 0.18
C LEU A 247 -16.56 8.82 0.87
N MET A 248 -16.60 8.85 2.20
CA MET A 248 -17.46 7.94 2.97
C MET A 248 -18.86 8.52 3.04
N ILE A 249 -19.82 7.84 2.41
CA ILE A 249 -21.21 8.24 2.42
C ILE A 249 -21.94 7.45 3.49
N THR A 250 -22.39 8.14 4.54
CA THR A 250 -23.12 7.55 5.66
C THR A 250 -24.62 7.58 5.47
N ASP A 251 -25.14 8.61 4.80
CA ASP A 251 -26.56 8.81 4.59
C ASP A 251 -26.93 8.74 3.12
N ARG A 252 -27.96 7.98 2.82
CA ARG A 252 -28.61 8.00 1.50
C ARG A 252 -29.90 8.82 1.62
N PRO A 253 -29.94 10.07 1.13
CA PRO A 253 -31.18 10.80 1.08
C PRO A 253 -32.23 10.01 0.32
N GLY A 254 -33.39 9.78 0.91
CA GLY A 254 -34.47 9.00 0.30
C GLY A 254 -34.45 7.49 0.59
N ALA A 255 -33.58 6.99 1.44
CA ALA A 255 -33.75 5.64 1.98
C ALA A 255 -34.98 5.60 2.89
N LEU A 256 -35.95 4.74 2.55
CA LEU A 256 -37.20 4.57 3.33
C LEU A 256 -36.99 3.89 4.68
N TRP A 257 -35.78 3.34 4.92
CA TRP A 257 -35.41 2.62 6.16
C TRP A 257 -34.00 3.02 6.58
N THR A 258 -33.83 3.42 7.81
CA THR A 258 -32.55 3.70 8.48
C THR A 258 -32.10 2.48 9.29
#